data_77784daff31da8034225afe961168dc4
#
_entry.id   77784daff31da8034225afe961168dc4
#
_cell.length_a   1.000
_cell.length_b   1.000
_cell.length_c   1.000
_cell.angle_alpha   90.00
_cell.angle_beta   90.00
_cell.angle_gamma   90.00
#
_symmetry.space_group_name_H-M   'P 1'
#
loop_
_entity.id
_entity.type
_entity.pdbx_description
1 polymer ?
#
loop_
_entity_poly.entity_id
_entity_poly.type
_entity_poly.pdbx_seq_one_letter_code
_entity_poly.pdbx_strand_id
1 'polypeptide(L)'
;ALSCQDDDFTQPVISFTASSASVNTQYQRRDQHLRSKDFFDVKSFPNITFQSTSLEPNHINGDFLMRGILGIRGIEHEMTVDVEYGGTMTDNEGQMRCGFSLYGKISRAAFGMTWNRPLACGGVLISDEVRLQGNMQFILKQ
;
A
#
# COMPACT_ATOMS: atom_id res chain seq x y z
N ALA A 1 11.25 -0.17 3.41
CA ALA A 1 12.22 -0.13 4.51
C ALA A 1 11.63 0.54 5.75
N LEU A 2 11.92 0.04 6.90
CA LEU A 2 11.58 0.64 8.19
C LEU A 2 12.84 1.24 8.79
N SER A 3 12.82 2.54 9.09
CA SER A 3 13.93 3.21 9.78
C SER A 3 13.40 4.07 10.92
N CYS A 4 14.17 4.13 12.02
CA CYS A 4 13.93 5.06 13.11
C CYS A 4 15.05 6.07 13.11
N GLN A 5 14.72 7.35 13.21
CA GLN A 5 15.70 8.40 13.50
C GLN A 5 15.84 8.49 15.02
N ASP A 6 17.06 8.35 15.48
CA ASP A 6 17.44 8.25 16.91
C ASP A 6 16.86 6.99 17.57
N ASP A 7 17.39 6.63 18.75
CA ASP A 7 16.93 5.48 19.53
C ASP A 7 15.48 5.59 20.04
N ASP A 8 14.72 6.54 19.50
CA ASP A 8 13.33 6.75 19.82
C ASP A 8 12.43 6.04 18.82
N PHE A 9 11.90 4.89 19.20
CA PHE A 9 10.93 4.11 18.42
C PHE A 9 9.55 4.78 18.27
N THR A 10 9.39 6.04 18.69
CA THR A 10 8.10 6.73 18.67
C THR A 10 7.71 7.26 17.30
N GLN A 11 8.65 7.37 16.35
CA GLN A 11 8.36 7.83 14.99
C GLN A 11 9.13 7.03 13.92
N PRO A 12 8.78 5.77 13.68
CA PRO A 12 9.39 5.01 12.60
C PRO A 12 9.02 5.60 11.25
N VAL A 13 9.99 5.71 10.34
CA VAL A 13 9.75 6.05 8.94
C VAL A 13 9.62 4.75 8.16
N ILE A 14 8.48 4.56 7.52
CA ILE A 14 8.20 3.41 6.67
C ILE A 14 8.19 3.89 5.22
N SER A 15 9.04 3.30 4.40
CA SER A 15 9.03 3.52 2.97
C SER A 15 8.85 2.21 2.22
N PHE A 16 8.14 2.27 1.12
CA PHE A 16 7.80 1.12 0.31
C PHE A 16 7.87 1.48 -1.18
N THR A 17 8.43 0.59 -1.97
CA THR A 17 8.43 0.70 -3.44
C THR A 17 8.07 -0.64 -4.03
N ALA A 18 7.10 -0.65 -4.93
CA ALA A 18 6.70 -1.85 -5.67
C ALA A 18 6.74 -1.58 -7.17
N SER A 19 7.02 -2.64 -7.93
CA SER A 19 6.88 -2.59 -9.38
C SER A 19 5.40 -2.59 -9.77
N SER A 20 4.96 -1.58 -10.51
CA SER A 20 3.59 -1.54 -11.02
C SER A 20 3.31 -2.68 -12.01
N ALA A 21 4.34 -3.17 -12.69
CA ALA A 21 4.24 -4.31 -13.61
C ALA A 21 4.02 -5.65 -12.89
N SER A 22 4.25 -5.72 -11.57
CA SER A 22 4.05 -6.94 -10.78
C SER A 22 2.59 -7.27 -10.50
N VAL A 23 1.64 -6.43 -10.94
CA VAL A 23 0.21 -6.70 -10.79
C VAL A 23 -0.15 -8.06 -11.39
N ASN A 24 -0.80 -8.89 -10.59
CA ASN A 24 -1.18 -10.24 -10.98
C ASN A 24 -2.54 -10.59 -10.37
N THR A 25 -3.55 -10.71 -11.21
CA THR A 25 -4.91 -11.10 -10.83
C THR A 25 -5.24 -12.53 -11.28
N GLN A 26 -4.22 -13.27 -11.76
CA GLN A 26 -4.35 -14.63 -12.30
C GLN A 26 -5.22 -14.71 -13.56
N TYR A 27 -5.44 -13.59 -14.22
CA TYR A 27 -6.16 -13.51 -15.48
C TYR A 27 -5.40 -12.61 -16.45
N GLN A 28 -4.74 -13.20 -17.43
CA GLN A 28 -3.75 -12.53 -18.29
C GLN A 28 -4.31 -11.31 -19.03
N ARG A 29 -5.51 -11.40 -19.60
CA ARG A 29 -6.13 -10.27 -20.30
C ARG A 29 -6.38 -9.08 -19.38
N ARG A 30 -6.85 -9.34 -18.18
CA ARG A 30 -7.08 -8.31 -17.18
C ARG A 30 -5.77 -7.67 -16.74
N ASP A 31 -4.74 -8.48 -16.53
CA ASP A 31 -3.42 -7.97 -16.12
C ASP A 31 -2.78 -7.12 -17.20
N GLN A 32 -2.91 -7.50 -18.48
CA GLN A 32 -2.44 -6.66 -19.58
C GLN A 32 -3.17 -5.31 -19.62
N HIS A 33 -4.47 -5.30 -19.40
CA HIS A 33 -5.27 -4.08 -19.32
C HIS A 33 -4.89 -3.21 -18.14
N LEU A 34 -4.67 -3.81 -16.96
CA LEU A 34 -4.22 -3.10 -15.77
C LEU A 34 -2.84 -2.44 -15.96
N ARG A 35 -1.96 -3.06 -16.76
CA ARG A 35 -0.64 -2.49 -17.07
C ARG A 35 -0.67 -1.39 -18.13
N SER A 36 -1.79 -1.24 -18.82
CA SER A 36 -1.96 -0.27 -19.90
C SER A 36 -2.18 1.16 -19.37
N LYS A 37 -2.23 2.11 -20.31
CA LYS A 37 -2.50 3.53 -20.01
C LYS A 37 -3.85 3.79 -19.35
N ASP A 38 -4.79 2.86 -19.50
CA ASP A 38 -6.10 2.96 -18.83
C ASP A 38 -6.01 2.84 -17.32
N PHE A 39 -4.94 2.22 -16.80
CA PHE A 39 -4.73 1.98 -15.38
C PHE A 39 -3.33 2.38 -14.94
N PHE A 40 -2.43 1.44 -14.69
CA PHE A 40 -1.13 1.75 -14.08
C PHE A 40 -0.13 2.39 -15.04
N ASP A 41 -0.29 2.21 -16.33
CA ASP A 41 0.66 2.71 -17.34
C ASP A 41 2.11 2.38 -16.96
N VAL A 42 2.40 1.10 -16.83
CA VAL A 42 3.66 0.62 -16.24
C VAL A 42 4.90 1.00 -17.03
N LYS A 43 4.76 1.27 -18.34
CA LYS A 43 5.87 1.71 -19.17
C LYS A 43 6.33 3.12 -18.82
N SER A 44 5.39 4.01 -18.51
CA SER A 44 5.69 5.40 -18.13
C SER A 44 5.92 5.53 -16.64
N PHE A 45 5.29 4.70 -15.82
CA PHE A 45 5.31 4.77 -14.36
C PHE A 45 5.58 3.38 -13.76
N PRO A 46 6.84 2.93 -13.76
CA PRO A 46 7.18 1.56 -13.34
C PRO A 46 7.05 1.31 -11.85
N ASN A 47 6.95 2.34 -11.01
CA ASN A 47 6.96 2.20 -9.57
C ASN A 47 5.71 2.76 -8.92
N ILE A 48 5.22 2.03 -7.90
CA ILE A 48 4.28 2.52 -6.90
C ILE A 48 5.09 2.78 -5.64
N THR A 49 4.94 3.96 -5.04
CA THR A 49 5.73 4.38 -3.88
C THR A 49 4.85 4.76 -2.71
N PHE A 50 5.34 4.52 -1.52
CA PHE A 50 4.71 4.98 -0.28
C PHE A 50 5.78 5.44 0.70
N GLN A 51 5.52 6.55 1.36
CA GLN A 51 6.35 7.05 2.44
C GLN A 51 5.48 7.53 3.59
N SER A 52 5.69 6.99 4.78
CA SER A 52 4.96 7.42 5.96
C SER A 52 5.39 8.82 6.40
N THR A 53 4.44 9.60 6.90
CA THR A 53 4.67 10.90 7.48
C THR A 53 4.42 10.92 8.99
N SER A 54 3.55 10.05 9.48
CA SER A 54 3.30 9.89 10.91
C SER A 54 2.78 8.49 11.24
N LEU A 55 3.04 8.07 12.46
CA LEU A 55 2.49 6.85 13.04
C LEU A 55 1.98 7.19 14.44
N GLU A 56 0.69 7.04 14.65
CA GLU A 56 0.03 7.38 15.90
C GLU A 56 -0.69 6.16 16.48
N PRO A 57 -0.71 5.98 17.82
CA PRO A 57 -1.56 4.95 18.42
C PRO A 57 -3.04 5.21 18.10
N ASN A 58 -3.76 4.15 17.75
CA ASN A 58 -5.20 4.21 17.57
C ASN A 58 -5.89 3.75 18.85
N HIS A 59 -6.39 4.69 19.63
CA HIS A 59 -6.98 4.43 20.94
C HIS A 59 -8.33 3.68 20.88
N ILE A 60 -8.90 3.55 19.69
CA ILE A 60 -10.19 2.87 19.51
C ILE A 60 -10.01 1.35 19.49
N ASN A 61 -8.99 0.84 18.83
CA ASN A 61 -8.75 -0.59 18.64
C ASN A 61 -7.39 -1.09 19.16
N GLY A 62 -6.58 -0.21 19.78
CA GLY A 62 -5.29 -0.57 20.36
C GLY A 62 -4.13 -0.74 19.36
N ASP A 63 -4.36 -0.49 18.09
CA ASP A 63 -3.36 -0.55 17.04
C ASP A 63 -2.83 0.84 16.68
N PHE A 64 -2.40 1.03 15.43
CA PHE A 64 -1.81 2.28 14.98
C PHE A 64 -2.53 2.85 13.77
N LEU A 65 -2.49 4.15 13.63
CA LEU A 65 -2.90 4.88 12.45
C LEU A 65 -1.67 5.48 11.78
N MET A 66 -1.43 5.09 10.55
CA MET A 66 -0.29 5.59 9.77
C MET A 66 -0.80 6.54 8.69
N ARG A 67 -0.19 7.71 8.60
CA ARG A 67 -0.37 8.63 7.48
C ARG A 67 0.84 8.60 6.60
N GLY A 68 0.63 8.76 5.32
CA GLY A 68 1.73 8.77 4.37
C GLY A 68 1.30 9.26 3.01
N ILE A 69 2.27 9.32 2.11
CA ILE A 69 2.08 9.77 0.73
C ILE A 69 2.22 8.56 -0.18
N LEU A 70 1.15 8.26 -0.91
CA LEU A 70 1.11 7.20 -1.91
C LEU A 70 1.29 7.81 -3.30
N GLY A 71 2.23 7.28 -4.07
CA GLY A 71 2.48 7.66 -5.45
C GLY A 71 2.10 6.55 -6.42
N ILE A 72 1.19 6.84 -7.32
CA ILE A 72 0.77 5.96 -8.42
C ILE A 72 0.65 6.82 -9.68
N ARG A 73 1.18 6.33 -10.79
CA ARG A 73 1.17 7.05 -12.09
C ARG A 73 1.76 8.46 -12.01
N GLY A 74 2.80 8.65 -11.21
CA GLY A 74 3.43 9.96 -11.02
C GLY A 74 2.57 10.97 -10.25
N ILE A 75 1.43 10.54 -9.70
CA ILE A 75 0.53 11.37 -8.91
C ILE A 75 0.65 10.94 -7.45
N GLU A 76 0.86 11.90 -6.56
CA GLU A 76 1.02 11.65 -5.13
C GLU A 76 -0.20 12.18 -4.36
N HIS A 77 -0.72 11.36 -3.46
CA HIS A 77 -1.79 11.74 -2.54
C HIS A 77 -1.50 11.26 -1.14
N GLU A 78 -1.89 12.07 -0.17
CA GLU A 78 -1.89 11.67 1.23
C GLU A 78 -2.97 10.61 1.47
N MET A 79 -2.62 9.59 2.26
CA MET A 79 -3.55 8.55 2.65
C MET A 79 -3.34 8.14 4.11
N THR A 80 -4.36 7.52 4.66
CA THR A 80 -4.35 6.97 6.01
C THR A 80 -4.48 5.46 5.94
N VAL A 81 -3.66 4.76 6.72
CA VAL A 81 -3.60 3.29 6.76
C VAL A 81 -3.80 2.83 8.20
N ASP A 82 -4.74 1.90 8.40
CA ASP A 82 -4.87 1.20 9.67
C ASP A 82 -3.79 0.12 9.76
N VAL A 83 -3.06 0.10 10.86
CA VAL A 83 -1.94 -0.81 11.10
C VAL A 83 -2.24 -1.67 12.31
N GLU A 84 -2.30 -2.97 12.10
CA GLU A 84 -2.39 -3.97 13.15
C GLU A 84 -1.02 -4.56 13.44
N TYR A 85 -0.62 -4.56 14.71
CA TYR A 85 0.59 -5.24 15.14
C TYR A 85 0.30 -6.73 15.34
N GLY A 86 0.99 -7.57 14.59
CA GLY A 86 0.79 -9.03 14.61
C GLY A 86 1.69 -9.79 15.59
N GLY A 87 2.58 -9.09 16.27
CA GLY A 87 3.48 -9.70 17.25
C GLY A 87 4.94 -9.74 16.80
N THR A 88 5.78 -10.15 17.73
CA THR A 88 7.22 -10.32 17.53
C THR A 88 7.59 -11.78 17.82
N MET A 89 8.42 -12.35 16.99
CA MET A 89 8.95 -13.71 17.18
C MET A 89 10.43 -13.77 16.82
N THR A 90 11.12 -14.72 17.41
CA THR A 90 12.49 -15.05 17.04
C THR A 90 12.46 -16.29 16.12
N ASP A 91 13.07 -16.18 14.96
CA ASP A 91 13.14 -17.30 14.02
C ASP A 91 14.20 -18.33 14.39
N ASN A 92 14.30 -19.39 13.60
CA ASN A 92 15.25 -20.49 13.84
C ASN A 92 16.72 -20.06 13.71
N GLU A 93 16.97 -18.91 13.11
CA GLU A 93 18.32 -18.34 12.95
C GLU A 93 18.65 -17.32 14.06
N GLY A 94 17.75 -17.15 15.03
CA GLY A 94 17.92 -16.20 16.14
C GLY A 94 17.63 -14.76 15.77
N GLN A 95 17.02 -14.51 14.60
CA GLN A 95 16.65 -13.16 14.18
C GLN A 95 15.27 -12.78 14.72
N MET A 96 15.17 -11.58 15.26
CA MET A 96 13.90 -11.05 15.72
C MET A 96 13.10 -10.50 14.53
N ARG A 97 11.86 -10.97 14.40
CA ARG A 97 10.92 -10.55 13.36
C ARG A 97 9.67 -9.97 14.01
N CYS A 98 9.16 -8.90 13.42
CA CYS A 98 7.85 -8.37 13.78
C CYS A 98 6.95 -8.28 12.55
N GLY A 99 5.67 -8.57 12.75
CA GLY A 99 4.66 -8.59 11.71
C GLY A 99 3.61 -7.50 11.88
N PHE A 100 3.15 -6.97 10.76
CA PHE A 100 2.09 -5.96 10.71
C PHE A 100 1.12 -6.29 9.59
N SER A 101 -0.16 -6.01 9.82
CA SER A 101 -1.19 -6.02 8.79
C SER A 101 -1.65 -4.59 8.51
N LEU A 102 -1.81 -4.25 7.25
CA LEU A 102 -2.14 -2.91 6.79
C LEU A 102 -3.45 -2.93 6.04
N TYR A 103 -4.30 -1.93 6.30
CA TYR A 103 -5.59 -1.76 5.62
C TYR A 103 -5.78 -0.31 5.24
N GLY A 104 -6.16 -0.06 4.00
CA GLY A 104 -6.43 1.28 3.52
C GLY A 104 -7.42 1.29 2.36
N LYS A 105 -7.86 2.47 1.99
CA LYS A 105 -8.74 2.71 0.86
C LYS A 105 -8.24 3.89 0.06
N ILE A 106 -8.34 3.80 -1.25
CA ILE A 106 -8.01 4.90 -2.16
C ILE A 106 -9.10 5.07 -3.20
N SER A 107 -9.20 6.28 -3.77
CA SER A 107 -9.92 6.55 -5.00
C SER A 107 -8.98 6.35 -6.18
N ARG A 108 -9.27 5.43 -7.09
CA ARG A 108 -8.45 5.24 -8.28
C ARG A 108 -8.49 6.45 -9.23
N ALA A 109 -9.60 7.16 -9.26
CA ALA A 109 -9.73 8.40 -10.04
C ALA A 109 -8.77 9.49 -9.58
N ALA A 110 -8.47 9.56 -8.28
CA ALA A 110 -7.50 10.50 -7.72
C ALA A 110 -6.09 10.32 -8.30
N PHE A 111 -5.76 9.11 -8.78
CA PHE A 111 -4.49 8.78 -9.43
C PHE A 111 -4.61 8.72 -10.96
N GLY A 112 -5.67 9.28 -11.52
CA GLY A 112 -5.88 9.32 -12.97
C GLY A 112 -6.35 8.02 -13.60
N MET A 113 -6.68 7.00 -12.81
CA MET A 113 -7.22 5.73 -13.30
C MET A 113 -8.74 5.81 -13.44
N THR A 114 -9.21 6.47 -14.48
CA THR A 114 -10.62 6.81 -14.68
C THR A 114 -11.36 5.90 -15.64
N TRP A 115 -10.66 4.97 -16.28
CA TRP A 115 -11.29 4.04 -17.22
C TRP A 115 -12.45 3.30 -16.57
N ASN A 116 -13.57 3.23 -17.29
CA ASN A 116 -14.74 2.49 -16.87
C ASN A 116 -15.58 2.08 -18.08
N ARG A 117 -16.55 1.24 -17.83
CA ARG A 117 -17.50 0.79 -18.83
C ARG A 117 -18.91 0.84 -18.25
N PRO A 118 -19.83 1.59 -18.88
CA PRO A 118 -21.22 1.59 -18.43
C PRO A 118 -21.85 0.20 -18.65
N LEU A 119 -22.70 -0.20 -17.72
CA LEU A 119 -23.45 -1.44 -17.78
C LEU A 119 -24.84 -1.18 -18.38
N ALA A 120 -25.38 -2.14 -19.15
CA ALA A 120 -26.69 -2.04 -19.77
C ALA A 120 -27.83 -1.91 -18.75
N CYS A 121 -27.65 -2.46 -17.55
CA CYS A 121 -28.60 -2.37 -16.43
C CYS A 121 -28.49 -1.08 -15.60
N GLY A 122 -27.61 -0.15 -15.99
CA GLY A 122 -27.24 1.03 -15.21
C GLY A 122 -26.03 0.77 -14.32
N GLY A 123 -25.34 1.85 -13.92
CA GLY A 123 -24.10 1.76 -13.15
C GLY A 123 -22.87 1.53 -14.03
N VAL A 124 -21.78 1.16 -13.39
CA VAL A 124 -20.46 1.02 -14.01
C VAL A 124 -19.82 -0.32 -13.65
N LEU A 125 -18.90 -0.79 -14.50
CA LEU A 125 -18.22 -2.07 -14.34
C LEU A 125 -17.27 -2.11 -13.17
N ILE A 126 -16.55 -0.99 -12.91
CA ILE A 126 -15.49 -0.91 -11.91
C ILE A 126 -15.78 0.22 -10.93
N SER A 127 -15.73 -0.08 -9.63
CA SER A 127 -15.85 0.94 -8.59
C SER A 127 -14.65 1.88 -8.56
N ASP A 128 -14.85 3.08 -8.03
CA ASP A 128 -13.76 4.02 -7.80
C ASP A 128 -12.94 3.66 -6.56
N GLU A 129 -13.57 3.15 -5.51
CA GLU A 129 -12.89 2.74 -4.29
C GLU A 129 -12.07 1.48 -4.52
N VAL A 130 -10.79 1.55 -4.18
CA VAL A 130 -9.88 0.41 -4.14
C VAL A 130 -9.46 0.16 -2.71
N ARG A 131 -9.68 -1.05 -2.22
CA ARG A 131 -9.24 -1.47 -0.89
C ARG A 131 -7.85 -2.05 -0.99
N LEU A 132 -6.99 -1.60 -0.09
CA LEU A 132 -5.61 -2.05 0.02
C LEU A 132 -5.47 -2.89 1.28
N GLN A 133 -4.82 -4.03 1.14
CA GLN A 133 -4.46 -4.90 2.25
C GLN A 133 -3.04 -5.40 2.03
N GLY A 134 -2.24 -5.36 3.09
CA GLY A 134 -0.87 -5.85 3.04
C GLY A 134 -0.47 -6.50 4.34
N ASN A 135 0.43 -7.46 4.24
CA ASN A 135 1.11 -8.06 5.38
C ASN A 135 2.59 -7.80 5.23
N MET A 136 3.20 -7.27 6.28
CA MET A 136 4.62 -6.93 6.29
C MET A 136 5.33 -7.61 7.44
N GLN A 137 6.54 -8.11 7.16
CA GLN A 137 7.47 -8.58 8.17
C GLN A 137 8.74 -7.76 8.11
N PHE A 138 9.21 -7.35 9.28
CA PHE A 138 10.49 -6.69 9.42
C PHE A 138 11.44 -7.54 10.23
N ILE A 139 12.69 -7.55 9.82
CA ILE A 139 13.77 -8.18 10.56
C ILE A 139 14.54 -7.07 11.26
N LEU A 140 14.70 -7.21 12.58
CA LEU A 140 15.50 -6.27 13.34
C LEU A 140 16.98 -6.46 12.97
N LYS A 141 17.59 -5.43 12.43
CA LYS A 141 19.05 -5.41 12.23
C LYS A 141 19.72 -5.11 13.55
N GLN A 142 20.56 -6.03 13.95
CA GLN A 142 21.42 -5.82 15.11
C GLN A 142 22.71 -5.11 14.73
#